data_1cb77a41506704353d9e0c899aaf06bf
#
_entry.id   1cb77a41506704353d9e0c899aaf06bf
#
_cell.length_a   1.000
_cell.length_b   1.000
_cell.length_c   1.000
_cell.angle_alpha   90.00
_cell.angle_beta   90.00
_cell.angle_gamma   90.00
#
_symmetry.space_group_name_H-M   'P 1'
#
loop_
_entity.id
_entity.type
_entity.pdbx_description
1 polymer ?
#
loop_
_entity_poly.entity_id
_entity_poly.type
_entity_poly.pdbx_seq_one_letter_code
_entity_poly.pdbx_strand_id
1 'polypeptide(L)'
;MKLKLLNNSVIKTFRFWSFFLLMVVVLSGCKTTSQVGSSLSKETGYLSSKVQLTIPHKEAVLTVNGTMKLKSGERMQISFLMPILRSEVARMEVTPDEILLVDRMGKRYVRATRKELKNILPKKVDFAHLEKLIYAASKPNGKKVLTAKDLGITSMEKGKLEFSNFSDKAFSISPTELSAKYKKVELEEILEMLMDL
;
A
#
# COMPACT_ATOMS: atom_id res chain seq x y z
N MET A 1 -69.63 28.21 -21.18
CA MET A 1 -68.49 28.21 -20.23
C MET A 1 -67.26 27.69 -21.00
N LYS A 2 -66.33 28.57 -21.43
CA LYS A 2 -65.21 28.24 -22.33
C LYS A 2 -64.00 27.93 -21.47
N LEU A 3 -63.59 26.68 -21.38
CA LEU A 3 -62.25 26.31 -20.90
C LEU A 3 -61.24 26.60 -21.98
N LYS A 4 -60.39 27.59 -21.73
CA LYS A 4 -59.24 27.92 -22.59
C LYS A 4 -58.22 26.82 -22.58
N LEU A 5 -57.89 26.36 -23.77
CA LEU A 5 -56.75 25.47 -24.06
C LEU A 5 -55.46 26.09 -23.49
N LEU A 6 -54.88 25.49 -22.48
CA LEU A 6 -53.54 25.85 -22.08
C LEU A 6 -52.58 25.51 -23.20
N ASN A 7 -51.87 26.53 -23.63
CA ASN A 7 -51.01 26.55 -24.81
C ASN A 7 -49.86 25.50 -24.66
N ASN A 8 -49.79 24.53 -25.53
CA ASN A 8 -48.78 23.45 -25.62
C ASN A 8 -47.32 23.96 -25.59
N SER A 9 -47.12 25.23 -25.89
CA SER A 9 -45.83 25.90 -25.83
C SER A 9 -45.31 26.07 -24.38
N VAL A 10 -46.19 26.44 -23.43
CA VAL A 10 -45.84 26.66 -22.02
C VAL A 10 -45.46 25.33 -21.32
N ILE A 11 -46.14 24.24 -21.72
CA ILE A 11 -45.84 22.91 -21.16
C ILE A 11 -44.48 22.39 -21.67
N LYS A 12 -44.15 22.67 -22.94
CA LYS A 12 -42.84 22.27 -23.52
C LYS A 12 -41.69 23.04 -22.87
N THR A 13 -41.84 24.35 -22.64
CA THR A 13 -40.81 25.16 -22.00
C THR A 13 -40.62 24.79 -20.52
N PHE A 14 -41.70 24.44 -19.82
CA PHE A 14 -41.62 24.02 -18.42
C PHE A 14 -40.93 22.66 -18.27
N ARG A 15 -41.17 21.71 -19.21
CA ARG A 15 -40.47 20.41 -19.23
C ARG A 15 -38.99 20.57 -19.56
N PHE A 16 -38.64 21.50 -20.43
CA PHE A 16 -37.23 21.77 -20.77
C PHE A 16 -36.47 22.42 -19.63
N TRP A 17 -37.09 23.33 -18.88
CA TRP A 17 -36.51 23.97 -17.69
C TRP A 17 -36.36 23.00 -16.53
N SER A 18 -37.34 22.10 -16.33
CA SER A 18 -37.24 21.04 -15.32
C SER A 18 -36.11 20.07 -15.61
N PHE A 19 -35.87 19.71 -16.86
CA PHE A 19 -34.77 18.84 -17.25
C PHE A 19 -33.40 19.52 -17.08
N PHE A 20 -33.33 20.81 -17.38
CA PHE A 20 -32.12 21.61 -17.18
C PHE A 20 -31.77 21.79 -15.72
N LEU A 21 -32.77 22.02 -14.87
CA LEU A 21 -32.59 22.10 -13.40
C LEU A 21 -32.12 20.77 -12.80
N LEU A 22 -32.64 19.65 -13.29
CA LEU A 22 -32.21 18.31 -12.86
C LEU A 22 -30.76 18.03 -13.26
N MET A 23 -30.33 18.48 -14.43
CA MET A 23 -28.95 18.31 -14.92
C MET A 23 -27.93 19.11 -14.12
N VAL A 24 -28.29 20.30 -13.63
CA VAL A 24 -27.42 21.15 -12.79
C VAL A 24 -27.20 20.53 -11.41
N VAL A 25 -28.19 19.83 -10.85
CA VAL A 25 -28.08 19.17 -9.55
C VAL A 25 -27.15 17.95 -9.63
N VAL A 26 -27.06 17.25 -10.75
CA VAL A 26 -26.19 16.11 -10.93
C VAL A 26 -24.70 16.50 -11.07
N LEU A 27 -24.43 17.74 -11.54
CA LEU A 27 -23.05 18.24 -11.70
C LEU A 27 -22.41 18.79 -10.43
N SER A 28 -23.19 19.04 -9.37
CA SER A 28 -22.68 19.56 -8.09
C SER A 28 -22.20 18.49 -7.10
N GLY A 29 -22.19 17.22 -7.49
CA GLY A 29 -21.94 16.07 -6.61
C GLY A 29 -20.60 15.36 -6.80
N CYS A 30 -19.47 16.04 -7.04
CA CYS A 30 -18.15 15.47 -6.81
C CYS A 30 -17.16 16.54 -6.37
N LYS A 31 -17.28 16.97 -5.12
CA LYS A 31 -16.08 17.40 -4.40
C LYS A 31 -15.26 16.17 -4.10
N THR A 32 -14.38 15.82 -5.01
CA THR A 32 -13.19 15.05 -4.68
C THR A 32 -12.40 15.93 -3.72
N THR A 33 -12.56 15.70 -2.42
CA THR A 33 -11.70 16.29 -1.42
C THR A 33 -10.32 15.73 -1.65
N SER A 34 -9.52 16.43 -2.46
CA SER A 34 -8.08 16.34 -2.38
C SER A 34 -7.75 16.74 -0.95
N GLN A 35 -7.49 15.76 -0.09
CA GLN A 35 -6.95 16.06 1.24
C GLN A 35 -5.61 16.74 1.02
N VAL A 36 -5.64 18.07 1.09
CA VAL A 36 -4.47 18.90 1.32
C VAL A 36 -3.78 18.33 2.56
N GLY A 37 -2.51 17.96 2.39
CA GLY A 37 -1.67 17.27 3.33
C GLY A 37 -1.79 17.74 4.78
N SER A 38 -2.67 17.08 5.53
CA SER A 38 -2.50 16.99 6.95
C SER A 38 -1.22 16.19 7.19
N SER A 39 -0.30 16.73 7.96
CA SER A 39 0.84 15.98 8.47
C SER A 39 0.28 14.77 9.19
N LEU A 40 0.39 13.60 8.55
CA LEU A 40 -0.04 12.34 9.15
C LEU A 40 0.76 12.17 10.45
N SER A 41 0.07 12.35 11.58
CA SER A 41 0.73 12.37 12.87
C SER A 41 0.89 10.94 13.39
N LYS A 42 1.99 10.71 14.07
CA LYS A 42 2.22 9.45 14.81
C LYS A 42 1.16 9.22 15.91
N GLU A 43 0.36 10.23 16.21
CA GLU A 43 -0.68 10.25 17.26
C GLU A 43 -1.77 9.20 17.04
N THR A 44 -2.13 8.88 15.79
CA THR A 44 -3.15 7.87 15.51
C THR A 44 -2.66 6.44 15.70
N GLY A 45 -1.34 6.22 15.68
CA GLY A 45 -0.73 4.89 15.75
C GLY A 45 -0.95 4.02 14.51
N TYR A 46 -1.63 4.51 13.48
CA TYR A 46 -1.90 3.79 12.23
C TYR A 46 -1.39 4.56 11.04
N LEU A 47 -0.80 3.82 10.07
CA LEU A 47 -0.37 4.38 8.80
C LEU A 47 -0.51 3.32 7.71
N SER A 48 -1.17 3.65 6.61
CA SER A 48 -1.27 2.79 5.43
C SER A 48 -0.85 3.54 4.17
N SER A 49 -0.40 2.81 3.16
CA SER A 49 -0.04 3.37 1.85
C SER A 49 -0.14 2.33 0.75
N LYS A 50 -0.16 2.78 -0.50
CA LYS A 50 0.22 1.94 -1.64
C LYS A 50 1.73 1.87 -1.70
N VAL A 51 2.25 0.72 -2.13
CA VAL A 51 3.68 0.51 -2.35
C VAL A 51 3.94 -0.04 -3.74
N GLN A 52 5.09 0.28 -4.29
CA GLN A 52 5.60 -0.30 -5.52
C GLN A 52 7.04 -0.74 -5.27
N LEU A 53 7.28 -2.05 -5.38
CA LEU A 53 8.62 -2.63 -5.31
C LEU A 53 9.18 -2.75 -6.71
N THR A 54 10.37 -2.22 -6.93
CA THR A 54 11.12 -2.34 -8.18
C THR A 54 12.44 -3.06 -7.90
N ILE A 55 12.65 -4.18 -8.56
CA ILE A 55 13.89 -4.98 -8.45
C ILE A 55 14.47 -5.13 -9.85
N PRO A 56 15.73 -4.73 -10.08
CA PRO A 56 16.43 -5.05 -11.33
C PRO A 56 16.68 -6.54 -11.39
N HIS A 57 16.35 -7.14 -12.52
CA HIS A 57 16.54 -8.55 -12.76
C HIS A 57 17.18 -8.74 -14.15
N LYS A 58 18.44 -9.24 -14.20
CA LYS A 58 19.21 -9.41 -15.45
C LYS A 58 19.10 -8.16 -16.35
N GLU A 59 18.47 -8.29 -17.51
CA GLU A 59 18.25 -7.19 -18.47
C GLU A 59 16.85 -6.54 -18.32
N ALA A 60 16.02 -6.99 -17.35
CA ALA A 60 14.67 -6.52 -17.11
C ALA A 60 14.54 -5.82 -15.76
N VAL A 61 13.39 -5.19 -15.54
CA VAL A 61 13.01 -4.58 -14.26
C VAL A 61 11.69 -5.20 -13.82
N LEU A 62 11.73 -5.95 -12.73
CA LEU A 62 10.52 -6.46 -12.10
C LEU A 62 9.87 -5.35 -11.25
N THR A 63 8.61 -5.05 -11.53
CA THR A 63 7.84 -4.09 -10.74
C THR A 63 6.58 -4.76 -10.18
N VAL A 64 6.45 -4.74 -8.86
CA VAL A 64 5.32 -5.35 -8.16
C VAL A 64 4.62 -4.29 -7.30
N ASN A 65 3.31 -4.17 -7.47
CA ASN A 65 2.48 -3.28 -6.69
C ASN A 65 1.98 -3.97 -5.41
N GLY A 66 1.73 -3.17 -4.38
CA GLY A 66 1.25 -3.69 -3.11
C GLY A 66 0.60 -2.64 -2.22
N THR A 67 0.36 -3.04 -1.00
CA THR A 67 -0.16 -2.18 0.07
C THR A 67 0.67 -2.37 1.33
N MET A 68 0.88 -1.29 2.07
CA MET A 68 1.52 -1.29 3.37
C MET A 68 0.51 -0.90 4.44
N LYS A 69 0.55 -1.60 5.57
CA LYS A 69 -0.16 -1.30 6.81
C LYS A 69 0.84 -1.28 7.95
N LEU A 70 0.86 -0.23 8.74
CA LEU A 70 1.72 -0.06 9.90
C LEU A 70 0.88 0.30 11.12
N LYS A 71 0.99 -0.48 12.19
CA LYS A 71 0.55 -0.13 13.53
C LYS A 71 1.79 0.19 14.36
N SER A 72 1.87 1.44 14.81
CA SER A 72 3.05 2.00 15.48
C SER A 72 3.50 1.14 16.67
N GLY A 73 4.80 0.88 16.73
CA GLY A 73 5.42 0.09 17.81
C GLY A 73 5.06 -1.41 17.82
N GLU A 74 4.16 -1.86 16.93
CA GLU A 74 3.63 -3.23 17.00
C GLU A 74 3.94 -4.06 15.75
N ARG A 75 3.49 -3.60 14.57
CA ARG A 75 3.55 -4.42 13.35
C ARG A 75 3.47 -3.60 12.08
N MET A 76 4.23 -4.01 11.10
CA MET A 76 4.12 -3.58 9.72
C MET A 76 3.87 -4.79 8.83
N GLN A 77 2.93 -4.67 7.90
CA GLN A 77 2.66 -5.66 6.85
C GLN A 77 2.74 -4.97 5.49
N ILE A 78 3.49 -5.57 4.57
CA ILE A 78 3.50 -5.22 3.15
C ILE A 78 3.01 -6.42 2.38
N SER A 79 1.90 -6.24 1.67
CA SER A 79 1.29 -7.26 0.80
C SER A 79 1.54 -6.90 -0.65
N PHE A 80 2.19 -7.78 -1.40
CA PHE A 80 2.43 -7.65 -2.83
C PHE A 80 1.33 -8.36 -3.61
N LEU A 81 0.84 -7.71 -4.65
CA LEU A 81 -0.38 -8.10 -5.35
C LEU A 81 -0.08 -8.42 -6.82
N MET A 82 -0.69 -9.47 -7.33
CA MET A 82 -0.68 -9.77 -8.76
C MET A 82 -1.35 -8.63 -9.55
N PRO A 83 -0.76 -8.18 -10.66
CA PRO A 83 -1.22 -6.97 -11.35
C PRO A 83 -2.71 -6.99 -11.77
N ILE A 84 -3.21 -8.09 -12.29
CA ILE A 84 -4.57 -8.19 -12.84
C ILE A 84 -5.55 -8.67 -11.77
N LEU A 85 -5.25 -9.78 -11.12
CA LEU A 85 -6.17 -10.46 -10.19
C LEU A 85 -6.19 -9.83 -8.81
N ARG A 86 -5.22 -8.97 -8.49
CA ARG A 86 -5.02 -8.35 -7.17
C ARG A 86 -4.96 -9.35 -6.00
N SER A 87 -4.74 -10.63 -6.30
CA SER A 87 -4.47 -11.63 -5.29
C SER A 87 -3.09 -11.40 -4.67
N GLU A 88 -2.98 -11.63 -3.37
CA GLU A 88 -1.70 -11.52 -2.66
C GLU A 88 -0.78 -12.66 -3.10
N VAL A 89 0.37 -12.31 -3.67
CA VAL A 89 1.40 -13.25 -4.11
C VAL A 89 2.53 -13.42 -3.09
N ALA A 90 2.82 -12.36 -2.35
CA ALA A 90 3.80 -12.39 -1.29
C ALA A 90 3.42 -11.41 -0.17
N ARG A 91 3.84 -11.69 1.04
CA ARG A 91 3.68 -10.82 2.20
C ARG A 91 4.97 -10.73 2.99
N MET A 92 5.32 -9.53 3.39
CA MET A 92 6.34 -9.27 4.40
C MET A 92 5.64 -8.73 5.65
N GLU A 93 5.90 -9.33 6.79
CA GLU A 93 5.49 -8.84 8.10
C GLU A 93 6.72 -8.58 8.95
N VAL A 94 6.78 -7.42 9.56
CA VAL A 94 7.88 -7.00 10.44
C VAL A 94 7.29 -6.59 11.78
N THR A 95 7.84 -7.15 12.84
CA THR A 95 7.54 -6.79 14.23
C THR A 95 8.85 -6.40 14.93
N PRO A 96 8.82 -5.89 16.18
CA PRO A 96 10.04 -5.66 16.96
C PRO A 96 10.89 -6.92 17.16
N ASP A 97 10.29 -8.11 17.10
CA ASP A 97 10.93 -9.38 17.48
C ASP A 97 11.32 -10.26 16.29
N GLU A 98 10.59 -10.15 15.15
CA GLU A 98 10.81 -11.03 14.00
C GLU A 98 10.44 -10.38 12.67
N ILE A 99 10.97 -10.96 11.60
CA ILE A 99 10.50 -10.76 10.22
C ILE A 99 9.94 -12.08 9.71
N LEU A 100 8.78 -11.99 9.06
CA LEU A 100 8.13 -13.09 8.36
C LEU A 100 7.95 -12.71 6.89
N LEU A 101 8.56 -13.49 5.99
CA LEU A 101 8.33 -13.41 4.54
C LEU A 101 7.50 -14.61 4.12
N VAL A 102 6.44 -14.38 3.38
CA VAL A 102 5.52 -15.43 2.92
C VAL A 102 5.41 -15.37 1.40
N ASP A 103 5.82 -16.43 0.74
CA ASP A 103 5.52 -16.71 -0.66
C ASP A 103 4.20 -17.48 -0.74
N ARG A 104 3.14 -16.78 -1.17
CA ARG A 104 1.79 -17.37 -1.28
C ARG A 104 1.66 -18.35 -2.43
N MET A 105 2.42 -18.12 -3.50
CA MET A 105 2.38 -18.96 -4.71
C MET A 105 3.10 -20.27 -4.48
N GLY A 106 4.33 -20.23 -4.00
CA GLY A 106 5.14 -21.40 -3.70
C GLY A 106 4.79 -22.08 -2.35
N LYS A 107 3.90 -21.49 -1.55
CA LYS A 107 3.54 -21.96 -0.19
C LYS A 107 4.78 -22.16 0.68
N ARG A 108 5.65 -21.17 0.67
CA ARG A 108 6.91 -21.15 1.44
C ARG A 108 6.94 -19.94 2.33
N TYR A 109 7.72 -20.00 3.39
CA TYR A 109 7.95 -18.84 4.24
C TYR A 109 9.34 -18.86 4.86
N VAL A 110 9.85 -17.67 5.12
CA VAL A 110 11.01 -17.43 5.97
C VAL A 110 10.54 -16.73 7.22
N ARG A 111 11.00 -17.21 8.36
CA ARG A 111 10.82 -16.54 9.64
C ARG A 111 12.17 -16.38 10.29
N ALA A 112 12.58 -15.15 10.50
CA ALA A 112 13.84 -14.80 11.12
C ALA A 112 13.58 -13.95 12.37
N THR A 113 14.08 -14.41 13.51
CA THR A 113 14.01 -13.68 14.77
C THR A 113 14.96 -12.49 14.76
N ARG A 114 14.75 -11.53 15.67
CA ARG A 114 15.66 -10.38 15.84
C ARG A 114 17.11 -10.81 16.08
N LYS A 115 17.33 -11.95 16.74
CA LYS A 115 18.67 -12.50 17.01
C LYS A 115 19.36 -12.96 15.72
N GLU A 116 18.63 -13.67 14.88
CA GLU A 116 19.13 -14.15 13.58
C GLU A 116 19.38 -12.96 12.62
N LEU A 117 18.46 -12.00 12.59
CA LEU A 117 18.58 -10.79 11.75
C LEU A 117 19.80 -9.92 12.10
N LYS A 118 20.24 -9.89 13.35
CA LYS A 118 21.46 -9.15 13.74
C LYS A 118 22.74 -9.64 13.07
N ASN A 119 22.73 -10.89 12.61
CA ASN A 119 23.88 -11.48 11.90
C ASN A 119 23.86 -11.17 10.41
N ILE A 120 22.67 -10.88 9.84
CA ILE A 120 22.43 -10.69 8.40
C ILE A 120 22.30 -9.20 8.06
N LEU A 121 21.61 -8.43 8.92
CA LEU A 121 21.35 -7.02 8.69
C LEU A 121 22.36 -6.12 9.45
N PRO A 122 22.68 -4.94 8.91
CA PRO A 122 23.44 -3.94 9.64
C PRO A 122 22.81 -3.60 11.00
N LYS A 123 23.64 -3.38 12.01
CA LYS A 123 23.20 -3.12 13.41
C LYS A 123 22.17 -1.99 13.58
N LYS A 124 22.00 -1.13 12.58
CA LYS A 124 21.11 0.04 12.61
C LYS A 124 19.71 -0.23 12.04
N VAL A 125 19.48 -1.43 11.47
CA VAL A 125 18.19 -1.76 10.85
C VAL A 125 17.36 -2.57 11.83
N ASP A 126 16.46 -1.88 12.50
CA ASP A 126 15.45 -2.50 13.36
C ASP A 126 14.06 -1.95 13.01
N PHE A 127 13.03 -2.51 13.64
CA PHE A 127 11.64 -2.09 13.43
C PHE A 127 11.44 -0.59 13.67
N ALA A 128 12.03 -0.04 14.74
CA ALA A 128 11.88 1.37 15.08
C ALA A 128 12.53 2.29 14.02
N HIS A 129 13.67 1.89 13.45
CA HIS A 129 14.30 2.61 12.37
C HIS A 129 13.43 2.60 11.09
N LEU A 130 12.91 1.42 10.73
CA LEU A 130 12.03 1.26 9.58
C LEU A 130 10.74 2.08 9.74
N GLU A 131 10.12 2.01 10.91
CA GLU A 131 8.96 2.82 11.27
C GLU A 131 9.25 4.32 11.09
N LYS A 132 10.39 4.81 11.60
CA LYS A 132 10.82 6.20 11.48
C LYS A 132 10.96 6.62 10.01
N LEU A 133 11.57 5.78 9.17
CA LEU A 133 11.71 6.06 7.74
C LEU A 133 10.35 6.18 7.05
N ILE A 134 9.40 5.30 7.36
CA ILE A 134 8.06 5.30 6.78
C ILE A 134 7.26 6.53 7.22
N TYR A 135 7.31 6.90 8.50
CA TYR A 135 6.70 8.14 8.97
C TYR A 135 7.34 9.39 8.36
N ALA A 136 8.66 9.38 8.14
CA ALA A 136 9.33 10.46 7.41
C ALA A 136 8.85 10.53 5.95
N ALA A 137 8.67 9.38 5.30
CA ALA A 137 8.14 9.29 3.94
C ALA A 137 6.68 9.77 3.85
N SER A 138 5.86 9.59 4.89
CA SER A 138 4.44 10.00 4.88
C SER A 138 4.26 11.52 4.89
N LYS A 139 5.25 12.30 5.33
CA LYS A 139 5.19 13.77 5.35
C LYS A 139 5.05 14.34 3.93
N PRO A 140 4.43 15.52 3.74
CA PRO A 140 4.26 16.13 2.41
C PRO A 140 5.56 16.23 1.59
N ASN A 141 6.66 16.65 2.21
CA ASN A 141 7.98 16.78 1.58
C ASN A 141 8.91 15.60 1.88
N GLY A 142 8.37 14.47 2.38
CA GLY A 142 9.16 13.30 2.72
C GLY A 142 9.65 12.54 1.49
N LYS A 143 10.79 11.87 1.63
CA LYS A 143 11.34 10.97 0.61
C LYS A 143 10.43 9.75 0.42
N LYS A 144 9.68 9.69 -0.69
CA LYS A 144 8.70 8.62 -0.98
C LYS A 144 9.35 7.32 -1.45
N VAL A 145 10.59 7.36 -1.90
CA VAL A 145 11.33 6.20 -2.41
C VAL A 145 12.40 5.82 -1.41
N LEU A 146 12.29 4.62 -0.86
CA LEU A 146 13.34 3.98 -0.06
C LEU A 146 14.13 3.03 -0.95
N THR A 147 15.44 3.14 -0.88
CA THR A 147 16.37 2.24 -1.56
C THR A 147 16.91 1.20 -0.58
N ALA A 148 17.49 0.13 -1.09
CA ALA A 148 18.21 -0.84 -0.26
C ALA A 148 19.29 -0.20 0.61
N LYS A 149 19.95 0.85 0.10
CA LYS A 149 20.92 1.65 0.87
C LYS A 149 20.30 2.37 2.06
N ASP A 150 19.08 2.92 1.93
CA ASP A 150 18.34 3.53 3.06
C ASP A 150 18.02 2.50 4.14
N LEU A 151 17.83 1.25 3.73
CA LEU A 151 17.57 0.09 4.61
C LEU A 151 18.86 -0.61 5.07
N GLY A 152 20.04 -0.10 4.66
CA GLY A 152 21.33 -0.70 4.99
C GLY A 152 21.57 -2.08 4.35
N ILE A 153 20.81 -2.44 3.31
CA ILE A 153 20.93 -3.72 2.60
C ILE A 153 21.82 -3.50 1.37
N THR A 154 23.06 -3.96 1.44
CA THR A 154 24.04 -3.76 0.36
C THR A 154 23.88 -4.75 -0.79
N SER A 155 23.31 -5.94 -0.52
CA SER A 155 23.14 -7.02 -1.53
C SER A 155 22.09 -6.71 -2.62
N MET A 156 21.23 -5.72 -2.41
CA MET A 156 20.16 -5.33 -3.35
C MET A 156 20.28 -3.85 -3.76
N GLU A 157 21.47 -3.39 -4.14
CA GLU A 157 21.79 -1.95 -4.35
C GLU A 157 20.81 -1.19 -5.25
N LYS A 158 20.19 -1.85 -6.21
CA LYS A 158 19.25 -1.22 -7.16
C LYS A 158 17.78 -1.40 -6.82
N GLY A 159 17.45 -2.11 -5.74
CA GLY A 159 16.06 -2.29 -5.28
C GLY A 159 15.47 -0.97 -4.77
N LYS A 160 14.23 -0.69 -5.13
CA LYS A 160 13.48 0.51 -4.70
C LYS A 160 12.10 0.13 -4.20
N LEU A 161 11.70 0.74 -3.09
CA LEU A 161 10.34 0.66 -2.56
C LEU A 161 9.74 2.07 -2.56
N GLU A 162 8.78 2.32 -3.41
CA GLU A 162 8.10 3.61 -3.53
C GLU A 162 6.76 3.57 -2.79
N PHE A 163 6.48 4.62 -2.01
CA PHE A 163 5.27 4.80 -1.24
C PHE A 163 4.40 5.91 -1.81
N SER A 164 3.08 5.66 -1.86
CA SER A 164 2.10 6.65 -2.32
C SER A 164 0.79 6.50 -1.55
N ASN A 165 -0.09 7.51 -1.65
CA ASN A 165 -1.44 7.48 -1.08
C ASN A 165 -1.45 7.09 0.41
N PHE A 166 -0.66 7.79 1.21
CA PHE A 166 -0.66 7.61 2.65
C PHE A 166 -2.00 7.94 3.29
N SER A 167 -2.40 7.17 4.32
CA SER A 167 -3.58 7.40 5.14
C SER A 167 -3.33 6.96 6.57
N ASP A 168 -3.81 7.74 7.53
CA ASP A 168 -3.73 7.50 8.97
C ASP A 168 -5.03 6.96 9.57
N LYS A 169 -6.00 6.60 8.71
CA LYS A 169 -7.25 5.99 9.14
C LYS A 169 -7.00 4.67 9.85
N ALA A 170 -7.65 4.44 10.97
CA ALA A 170 -7.59 3.18 11.71
C ALA A 170 -8.04 1.99 10.84
N PHE A 171 -7.37 0.88 10.99
CA PHE A 171 -7.67 -0.38 10.30
C PHE A 171 -7.37 -1.58 11.21
N SER A 172 -7.94 -2.73 10.88
CA SER A 172 -7.55 -3.98 11.53
C SER A 172 -6.28 -4.54 10.91
N ILE A 173 -5.35 -4.96 11.77
CA ILE A 173 -4.12 -5.66 11.38
C ILE A 173 -3.92 -6.84 12.33
N SER A 174 -3.91 -8.05 11.80
CA SER A 174 -3.73 -9.28 12.56
C SER A 174 -2.41 -9.94 12.20
N PRO A 175 -1.81 -10.76 13.08
CA PRO A 175 -0.67 -11.60 12.72
C PRO A 175 -0.95 -12.43 11.48
N THR A 176 0.08 -12.62 10.67
CA THR A 176 -0.03 -13.51 9.51
C THR A 176 -0.07 -14.96 9.96
N GLU A 177 -1.20 -15.61 9.74
CA GLU A 177 -1.37 -17.03 9.98
C GLU A 177 -0.89 -17.85 8.80
N LEU A 178 -0.18 -18.93 9.08
CA LEU A 178 0.31 -19.89 8.11
C LEU A 178 -0.38 -21.23 8.33
N SER A 179 -1.00 -21.77 7.29
CA SER A 179 -1.55 -23.14 7.35
C SER A 179 -0.43 -24.18 7.27
N ALA A 180 -0.71 -25.43 7.66
CA ALA A 180 0.23 -26.55 7.58
C ALA A 180 0.78 -26.83 6.16
N LYS A 181 0.19 -26.21 5.12
CA LYS A 181 0.65 -26.35 3.73
C LYS A 181 1.91 -25.53 3.43
N TYR A 182 2.29 -24.57 4.29
CA TYR A 182 3.46 -23.74 4.10
C TYR A 182 4.70 -24.44 4.65
N LYS A 183 5.78 -24.45 3.86
CA LYS A 183 7.08 -24.99 4.25
C LYS A 183 8.00 -23.85 4.68
N LYS A 184 8.68 -24.01 5.82
CA LYS A 184 9.77 -23.11 6.21
C LYS A 184 10.97 -23.37 5.30
N VAL A 185 11.56 -22.28 4.81
CA VAL A 185 12.79 -22.31 3.96
C VAL A 185 13.77 -21.27 4.48
N GLU A 186 15.00 -21.30 4.02
CA GLU A 186 16.02 -20.31 4.33
C GLU A 186 15.82 -19.04 3.47
N LEU A 187 16.37 -17.92 3.94
CA LEU A 187 16.20 -16.62 3.26
C LEU A 187 16.80 -16.64 1.86
N GLU A 188 17.93 -17.29 1.71
CA GLU A 188 18.67 -17.44 0.47
C GLU A 188 17.81 -18.08 -0.62
N GLU A 189 17.04 -19.11 -0.28
CA GLU A 189 16.16 -19.80 -1.21
C GLU A 189 15.06 -18.90 -1.77
N ILE A 190 14.47 -18.01 -0.93
CA ILE A 190 13.47 -17.04 -1.40
C ILE A 190 14.14 -15.95 -2.25
N LEU A 191 15.33 -15.49 -1.88
CA LEU A 191 16.06 -14.49 -2.65
C LEU A 191 16.46 -15.01 -4.02
N GLU A 192 16.98 -16.24 -4.12
CA GLU A 192 17.30 -16.90 -5.39
C GLU A 192 16.06 -16.99 -6.28
N MET A 193 14.94 -17.45 -5.73
CA MET A 193 13.69 -17.53 -6.48
C MET A 193 13.21 -16.17 -7.00
N LEU A 194 13.35 -15.09 -6.22
CA LEU A 194 13.00 -13.74 -6.67
C LEU A 194 13.94 -13.23 -7.76
N MET A 195 15.16 -13.77 -7.81
CA MET A 195 16.14 -13.46 -8.86
C MET A 195 15.98 -14.34 -10.11
N ASP A 196 15.23 -15.43 -10.04
CA ASP A 196 14.95 -16.34 -11.15
C ASP A 196 13.60 -16.10 -11.83
N LEU A 197 12.78 -15.16 -11.32
CA LEU A 197 11.54 -14.68 -11.94
C LEU A 197 11.83 -13.64 -13.03
#